data_0d418c4fb66b558932f08165ab5614b6
#
_entry.id   0d418c4fb66b558932f08165ab5614b6
#
_cell.length_a   1.000
_cell.length_b   1.000
_cell.length_c   1.000
_cell.angle_alpha   90.00
_cell.angle_beta   90.00
_cell.angle_gamma   90.00
#
_symmetry.space_group_name_H-M   'P 1'
#
loop_
_entity.id
_entity.type
_entity.pdbx_description
1 polymer ?
#
loop_
_entity_poly.entity_id
_entity_poly.type
_entity_poly.pdbx_seq_one_letter_code
_entity_poly.pdbx_strand_id
1 'polypeptide(L)'
;SLYSEDVINNYAQLRAEDPDRYADTDFMDLGLKSSTHHQRHSLSLSGGTEKLKTNFSLNYYNSEALIQTKDYERFNIRTNNDYQINNWIHANVDLNLLYSNANEPHGSIFTLMERAPIYNAYWSDGRFADGKDGDNPIAEHQLGGSMKKQNYSVGGKLQLDITPIEGLTLTAIVAPKYSFYKG
;
A
#
# COMPACT_ATOMS: atom_id res chain seq x y z
N SER A 1 -4.95 35.96 -23.92
CA SER A 1 -4.29 35.75 -22.62
C SER A 1 -5.27 36.08 -21.52
N LEU A 2 -5.31 35.27 -20.47
CA LEU A 2 -6.12 35.52 -19.26
C LEU A 2 -5.56 36.69 -18.44
N TYR A 3 -4.28 37.02 -18.63
CA TYR A 3 -3.58 38.10 -17.95
C TYR A 3 -3.07 39.11 -18.95
N SER A 4 -3.00 40.39 -18.56
CA SER A 4 -2.39 41.43 -19.37
C SER A 4 -0.88 41.21 -19.49
N GLU A 5 -0.27 41.75 -20.57
CA GLU A 5 1.20 41.67 -20.74
C GLU A 5 1.96 42.30 -19.57
N ASP A 6 1.41 43.36 -18.99
CA ASP A 6 1.99 44.05 -17.84
C ASP A 6 2.07 43.11 -16.61
N VAL A 7 1.00 42.37 -16.31
CA VAL A 7 0.98 41.41 -15.23
C VAL A 7 1.99 40.28 -15.49
N ILE A 8 2.05 39.77 -16.72
CA ILE A 8 3.00 38.71 -17.08
C ILE A 8 4.44 39.15 -16.89
N ASN A 9 4.78 40.34 -17.39
CA ASN A 9 6.14 40.88 -17.36
C ASN A 9 6.61 41.26 -15.94
N ASN A 10 5.67 41.66 -15.06
CA ASN A 10 5.98 42.12 -13.70
C ASN A 10 5.58 41.12 -12.63
N TYR A 11 5.25 39.86 -12.99
CA TYR A 11 4.68 38.90 -12.05
C TYR A 11 5.52 38.68 -10.78
N ALA A 12 6.84 38.59 -10.93
CA ALA A 12 7.76 38.41 -9.79
C ALA A 12 7.71 39.58 -8.78
N GLN A 13 7.62 40.81 -9.29
CA GLN A 13 7.48 41.99 -8.43
C GLN A 13 6.11 42.03 -7.77
N LEU A 14 5.03 41.82 -8.51
CA LEU A 14 3.67 41.79 -8.00
C LEU A 14 3.49 40.71 -6.93
N ARG A 15 4.13 39.55 -7.11
CA ARG A 15 4.15 38.49 -6.08
C ARG A 15 4.87 38.90 -4.79
N ALA A 16 5.97 39.66 -4.90
CA ALA A 16 6.70 40.15 -3.74
C ALA A 16 5.87 41.19 -2.93
N GLU A 17 5.04 41.97 -3.64
CA GLU A 17 4.16 42.98 -3.04
C GLU A 17 2.86 42.40 -2.49
N ASP A 18 2.25 41.41 -3.18
CA ASP A 18 0.97 40.79 -2.79
C ASP A 18 0.98 39.29 -3.14
N PRO A 19 1.58 38.44 -2.28
CA PRO A 19 1.68 37.01 -2.51
C PRO A 19 0.32 36.29 -2.46
N ASP A 20 -0.67 36.86 -1.80
CA ASP A 20 -2.01 36.29 -1.74
C ASP A 20 -2.77 36.43 -3.07
N ARG A 21 -2.44 37.46 -3.84
CA ARG A 21 -3.03 37.69 -5.16
C ARG A 21 -2.24 37.06 -6.31
N TYR A 22 -0.92 37.01 -6.18
CA TYR A 22 -0.01 36.54 -7.21
C TYR A 22 0.79 35.35 -6.72
N ALA A 23 0.15 34.20 -6.72
CA ALA A 23 0.72 32.95 -6.22
C ALA A 23 1.80 32.36 -7.15
N ASP A 24 2.69 31.55 -6.56
CA ASP A 24 3.61 30.66 -7.25
C ASP A 24 3.81 29.45 -6.37
N THR A 25 2.79 28.62 -6.32
CA THR A 25 2.69 27.48 -5.44
C THR A 25 3.21 26.23 -6.14
N ASP A 26 4.21 25.59 -5.55
CA ASP A 26 4.58 24.23 -5.93
C ASP A 26 3.74 23.23 -5.13
N PHE A 27 2.63 22.81 -5.72
CA PHE A 27 1.70 21.84 -5.10
C PHE A 27 2.34 20.47 -4.90
N MET A 28 3.32 20.09 -5.73
CA MET A 28 4.01 18.82 -5.58
C MET A 28 4.95 18.84 -4.39
N ASP A 29 5.72 19.91 -4.22
CA ASP A 29 6.60 20.08 -3.05
C ASP A 29 5.82 20.16 -1.76
N LEU A 30 4.68 20.86 -1.73
CA LEU A 30 3.81 20.96 -0.56
C LEU A 30 3.06 19.67 -0.24
N GLY A 31 2.68 18.91 -1.25
CA GLY A 31 1.83 17.72 -1.10
C GLY A 31 2.59 16.41 -0.91
N LEU A 32 3.88 16.39 -1.24
CA LEU A 32 4.70 15.19 -1.17
C LEU A 32 5.77 15.28 -0.07
N LYS A 33 6.09 14.13 0.51
CA LYS A 33 7.28 13.98 1.34
C LYS A 33 8.53 14.02 0.47
N SER A 34 9.63 14.57 0.96
CA SER A 34 10.92 14.58 0.29
C SER A 34 11.55 13.18 0.19
N SER A 35 11.18 12.29 1.09
CA SER A 35 11.64 10.90 1.11
C SER A 35 10.63 10.00 1.80
N THR A 36 10.69 8.71 1.47
CA THR A 36 9.92 7.67 2.15
C THR A 36 10.84 6.51 2.50
N HIS A 37 10.38 5.66 3.39
CA HIS A 37 11.07 4.43 3.69
C HIS A 37 10.15 3.22 3.48
N HIS A 38 10.77 2.10 3.19
CA HIS A 38 10.13 0.80 3.25
C HIS A 38 11.04 -0.18 3.95
N GLN A 39 10.44 -1.14 4.63
CA GLN A 39 11.18 -2.19 5.30
C GLN A 39 10.54 -3.55 5.04
N ARG A 40 11.38 -4.55 4.97
CA ARG A 40 10.96 -5.93 4.82
C ARG A 40 11.78 -6.82 5.75
N HIS A 41 11.08 -7.59 6.55
CA HIS A 41 11.68 -8.58 7.43
C HIS A 41 11.15 -9.96 7.06
N SER A 42 12.04 -10.91 6.91
CA SER A 42 11.69 -12.29 6.56
C SER A 42 12.42 -13.24 7.48
N LEU A 43 11.67 -14.15 8.10
CA LEU A 43 12.19 -15.25 8.87
C LEU A 43 11.75 -16.55 8.21
N SER A 44 12.67 -17.44 7.94
CA SER A 44 12.38 -18.78 7.42
C SER A 44 13.08 -19.82 8.27
N LEU A 45 12.34 -20.83 8.66
CA LEU A 45 12.82 -21.96 9.43
C LEU A 45 12.43 -23.23 8.67
N SER A 46 13.37 -24.12 8.51
CA SER A 46 13.13 -25.43 7.93
C SER A 46 13.80 -26.52 8.78
N GLY A 47 13.14 -27.63 8.87
CA GLY A 47 13.64 -28.77 9.62
C GLY A 47 12.81 -30.00 9.37
N GLY A 48 13.25 -31.12 9.92
CA GLY A 48 12.48 -32.32 9.78
C GLY A 48 13.26 -33.60 10.07
N THR A 49 12.58 -34.68 9.84
CA THR A 49 13.07 -36.06 9.88
C THR A 49 12.83 -36.72 8.53
N GLU A 50 13.13 -38.01 8.40
CA GLU A 50 12.77 -38.76 7.18
C GLU A 50 11.25 -38.83 6.94
N LYS A 51 10.44 -38.76 8.02
CA LYS A 51 8.99 -38.86 7.94
C LYS A 51 8.24 -37.54 7.97
N LEU A 52 8.88 -36.45 8.40
CA LEU A 52 8.28 -35.14 8.49
C LEU A 52 9.29 -34.08 8.07
N LYS A 53 8.91 -33.28 7.11
CA LYS A 53 9.65 -32.05 6.74
C LYS A 53 8.73 -30.87 6.93
N THR A 54 9.22 -29.82 7.58
CA THR A 54 8.45 -28.60 7.86
C THR A 54 9.24 -27.39 7.37
N ASN A 55 8.56 -26.52 6.65
CA ASN A 55 9.03 -25.19 6.32
C ASN A 55 8.05 -24.19 6.93
N PHE A 56 8.57 -23.24 7.69
CA PHE A 56 7.83 -22.12 8.25
C PHE A 56 8.42 -20.83 7.70
N SER A 57 7.58 -19.87 7.34
CA SER A 57 8.02 -18.52 7.01
C SER A 57 7.10 -17.47 7.60
N LEU A 58 7.72 -16.40 8.11
CA LEU A 58 7.08 -15.17 8.55
C LEU A 58 7.65 -14.02 7.72
N ASN A 59 6.78 -13.24 7.10
CA ASN A 59 7.19 -12.06 6.34
C ASN A 59 6.40 -10.86 6.86
N TYR A 60 7.12 -9.81 7.18
CA TYR A 60 6.60 -8.49 7.48
C TYR A 60 7.06 -7.52 6.38
N TYR A 61 6.16 -6.69 5.93
CA TYR A 61 6.43 -5.62 4.97
C TYR A 61 5.70 -4.37 5.41
N ASN A 62 6.40 -3.25 5.42
CA ASN A 62 5.84 -1.93 5.63
C ASN A 62 6.40 -0.97 4.58
N SER A 63 5.57 -0.11 4.05
CA SER A 63 5.94 0.88 3.03
C SER A 63 5.11 2.14 3.20
N GLU A 64 5.77 3.28 3.18
CA GLU A 64 5.16 4.59 3.08
C GLU A 64 5.20 5.09 1.64
N ALA A 65 4.15 5.80 1.22
CA ALA A 65 4.17 6.52 -0.05
C ALA A 65 4.68 7.96 0.12
N LEU A 66 5.06 8.61 -0.98
CA LEU A 66 5.41 10.03 -1.00
C LEU A 66 4.22 10.91 -0.59
N ILE A 67 3.00 10.52 -0.94
CA ILE A 67 1.79 11.20 -0.46
C ILE A 67 1.67 11.01 1.05
N GLN A 68 1.37 12.08 1.77
CA GLN A 68 1.12 12.03 3.21
C GLN A 68 -0.06 11.10 3.51
N THR A 69 -0.02 10.46 4.69
CA THR A 69 -1.06 9.52 5.17
C THR A 69 -1.29 8.26 4.35
N LYS A 70 -0.51 8.01 3.29
CA LYS A 70 -0.59 6.78 2.52
C LYS A 70 0.49 5.81 2.95
N ASP A 71 0.08 4.70 3.53
CA ASP A 71 0.96 3.62 3.97
C ASP A 71 0.35 2.25 3.70
N TYR A 72 1.20 1.24 3.70
CA TYR A 72 0.82 -0.16 3.53
C TYR A 72 1.63 -1.05 4.47
N GLU A 73 0.95 -1.89 5.20
CA GLU A 73 1.52 -2.90 6.08
C GLU A 73 1.00 -4.28 5.74
N ARG A 74 1.87 -5.29 5.80
CA ARG A 74 1.48 -6.68 5.54
C ARG A 74 2.26 -7.65 6.40
N PHE A 75 1.54 -8.58 7.03
CA PHE A 75 2.06 -9.79 7.65
C PHE A 75 1.63 -11.00 6.85
N ASN A 76 2.54 -11.91 6.60
CA ASN A 76 2.25 -13.18 5.97
C ASN A 76 2.98 -14.31 6.72
N ILE A 77 2.20 -15.28 7.19
CA ILE A 77 2.70 -16.49 7.83
C ILE A 77 2.33 -17.65 6.92
N ARG A 78 3.32 -18.47 6.59
CA ARG A 78 3.12 -19.69 5.81
C ARG A 78 3.82 -20.85 6.49
N THR A 79 3.17 -21.99 6.51
CA THR A 79 3.79 -23.27 6.85
C THR A 79 3.46 -24.29 5.78
N ASN A 80 4.47 -25.07 5.43
CA ASN A 80 4.36 -26.21 4.53
C ASN A 80 4.92 -27.42 5.28
N ASN A 81 4.10 -28.45 5.40
CA ASN A 81 4.44 -29.68 6.12
C ASN A 81 4.25 -30.87 5.19
N ASP A 82 5.28 -31.68 5.10
CA ASP A 82 5.36 -32.84 4.26
C ASP A 82 5.51 -34.07 5.15
N TYR A 83 4.55 -34.99 5.07
CA TYR A 83 4.45 -36.14 5.93
C TYR A 83 4.53 -37.43 5.13
N GLN A 84 5.56 -38.24 5.36
CA GLN A 84 5.60 -39.62 4.91
C GLN A 84 4.96 -40.48 6.01
N ILE A 85 3.64 -40.73 5.90
CA ILE A 85 2.86 -41.47 6.91
C ILE A 85 3.33 -42.92 6.97
N ASN A 86 3.49 -43.53 5.80
CA ASN A 86 4.06 -44.86 5.63
C ASN A 86 4.60 -45.00 4.18
N ASN A 87 5.00 -46.19 3.75
CA ASN A 87 5.64 -46.39 2.45
C ASN A 87 4.71 -46.14 1.24
N TRP A 88 3.39 -46.08 1.46
CA TRP A 88 2.40 -45.91 0.41
C TRP A 88 1.44 -44.74 0.62
N ILE A 89 1.57 -43.97 1.74
CA ILE A 89 0.79 -42.77 1.99
C ILE A 89 1.72 -41.60 2.29
N HIS A 90 1.56 -40.56 1.52
CA HIS A 90 2.22 -39.27 1.69
C HIS A 90 1.17 -38.16 1.79
N ALA A 91 1.37 -37.19 2.69
CA ALA A 91 0.48 -36.05 2.88
C ALA A 91 1.27 -34.75 2.88
N ASN A 92 0.75 -33.73 2.19
CA ASN A 92 1.28 -32.39 2.23
C ASN A 92 0.22 -31.42 2.76
N VAL A 93 0.58 -30.65 3.80
CA VAL A 93 -0.32 -29.70 4.47
C VAL A 93 0.30 -28.32 4.43
N ASP A 94 -0.34 -27.40 3.71
CA ASP A 94 0.00 -26.01 3.65
C ASP A 94 -1.00 -25.17 4.42
N LEU A 95 -0.50 -24.18 5.17
CA LEU A 95 -1.31 -23.13 5.78
C LEU A 95 -0.72 -21.78 5.40
N ASN A 96 -1.58 -20.82 5.08
CA ASN A 96 -1.21 -19.46 4.77
C ASN A 96 -2.15 -18.48 5.46
N LEU A 97 -1.57 -17.60 6.28
CA LEU A 97 -2.26 -16.51 6.94
C LEU A 97 -1.72 -15.19 6.38
N LEU A 98 -2.60 -14.33 5.96
CA LEU A 98 -2.26 -12.99 5.46
C LEU A 98 -3.10 -11.96 6.21
N TYR A 99 -2.44 -10.96 6.73
CA TYR A 99 -3.04 -9.70 7.14
C TYR A 99 -2.40 -8.56 6.36
N SER A 100 -3.20 -7.65 5.85
CA SER A 100 -2.70 -6.39 5.31
C SER A 100 -3.61 -5.24 5.69
N ASN A 101 -2.99 -4.08 5.87
CA ASN A 101 -3.63 -2.81 6.16
C ASN A 101 -3.07 -1.76 5.21
N ALA A 102 -3.95 -1.03 4.53
CA ALA A 102 -3.59 0.10 3.69
C ALA A 102 -4.35 1.33 4.20
N ASN A 103 -3.64 2.43 4.40
CA ASN A 103 -4.24 3.74 4.57
C ASN A 103 -4.17 4.48 3.24
N GLU A 104 -5.30 4.99 2.79
CA GLU A 104 -5.39 5.81 1.59
C GLU A 104 -5.95 7.17 1.97
N PRO A 105 -5.25 8.28 1.66
CA PRO A 105 -5.76 9.62 1.89
C PRO A 105 -6.99 9.87 1.01
N HIS A 106 -7.82 10.78 1.45
CA HIS A 106 -8.78 11.41 0.55
C HIS A 106 -7.99 12.37 -0.37
N GLY A 107 -8.19 12.33 -1.63
CA GLY A 107 -7.40 13.10 -2.59
C GLY A 107 -6.40 12.26 -3.39
N SER A 108 -6.05 12.76 -4.54
CA SER A 108 -5.22 12.07 -5.54
C SER A 108 -3.94 12.84 -5.83
N ILE A 109 -2.86 12.12 -6.13
CA ILE A 109 -1.62 12.75 -6.63
C ILE A 109 -1.88 13.56 -7.92
N PHE A 110 -2.86 13.14 -8.73
CA PHE A 110 -3.19 13.85 -9.96
C PHE A 110 -3.73 15.26 -9.70
N THR A 111 -4.45 15.47 -8.60
CA THR A 111 -4.94 16.81 -8.23
C THR A 111 -3.80 17.77 -7.88
N LEU A 112 -2.71 17.26 -7.30
CA LEU A 112 -1.47 18.04 -7.08
C LEU A 112 -0.77 18.38 -8.38
N MET A 113 -0.67 17.39 -9.30
CA MET A 113 0.03 17.56 -10.60
C MET A 113 -0.70 18.51 -11.56
N GLU A 114 -2.03 18.49 -11.54
CA GLU A 114 -2.87 19.28 -12.44
C GLU A 114 -3.09 20.73 -11.96
N ARG A 115 -2.76 21.01 -10.70
CA ARG A 115 -2.99 22.34 -10.14
C ARG A 115 -1.98 23.35 -10.66
N ALA A 116 -2.48 24.42 -11.28
CA ALA A 116 -1.62 25.47 -11.76
C ALA A 116 -1.00 26.28 -10.60
N PRO A 117 0.27 26.70 -10.68
CA PRO A 117 0.98 27.38 -9.61
C PRO A 117 0.42 28.77 -9.26
N ILE A 118 -0.42 29.33 -10.11
CA ILE A 118 -1.08 30.63 -9.91
C ILE A 118 -2.19 30.61 -8.84
N TYR A 119 -2.49 29.46 -8.25
CA TYR A 119 -3.42 29.34 -7.14
C TYR A 119 -2.67 29.14 -5.84
N ASN A 120 -3.13 29.80 -4.77
CA ASN A 120 -2.57 29.63 -3.44
C ASN A 120 -3.03 28.33 -2.79
N ALA A 121 -2.11 27.61 -2.14
CA ALA A 121 -2.43 26.54 -1.21
C ALA A 121 -2.70 27.10 0.21
N TYR A 122 -1.97 28.14 0.58
CA TYR A 122 -2.10 28.84 1.84
C TYR A 122 -2.12 30.35 1.62
N TRP A 123 -2.87 31.06 2.43
CA TRP A 123 -2.78 32.50 2.56
C TRP A 123 -1.51 32.88 3.33
N SER A 124 -1.09 34.14 3.23
CA SER A 124 0.07 34.67 3.94
C SER A 124 -0.03 34.55 5.46
N ASP A 125 -1.24 34.42 6.01
CA ASP A 125 -1.50 34.19 7.43
C ASP A 125 -1.46 32.70 7.84
N GLY A 126 -1.14 31.80 6.93
CA GLY A 126 -0.99 30.36 7.16
C GLY A 126 -2.29 29.54 7.10
N ARG A 127 -3.44 30.17 6.87
CA ARG A 127 -4.69 29.44 6.64
C ARG A 127 -4.71 28.83 5.24
N PHE A 128 -5.45 27.73 5.06
CA PHE A 128 -5.70 27.21 3.73
C PHE A 128 -6.39 28.25 2.85
N ALA A 129 -5.87 28.42 1.64
CA ALA A 129 -6.50 29.26 0.64
C ALA A 129 -7.62 28.51 -0.07
N ASP A 130 -8.47 29.25 -0.78
CA ASP A 130 -9.58 28.68 -1.54
C ASP A 130 -9.14 27.82 -2.72
N GLY A 131 -7.87 27.93 -3.15
CA GLY A 131 -7.38 27.22 -4.31
C GLY A 131 -8.08 27.68 -5.60
N LYS A 132 -8.39 26.73 -6.49
CA LYS A 132 -9.18 27.01 -7.67
C LYS A 132 -10.66 26.70 -7.40
N ASP A 133 -11.51 27.72 -7.39
CA ASP A 133 -12.96 27.58 -7.24
C ASP A 133 -13.38 26.81 -5.98
N GLY A 134 -12.63 26.97 -4.88
CA GLY A 134 -12.85 26.26 -3.62
C GLY A 134 -12.17 24.88 -3.53
N ASP A 135 -11.44 24.47 -4.55
CA ASP A 135 -10.74 23.20 -4.60
C ASP A 135 -9.24 23.41 -4.31
N ASN A 136 -8.84 23.08 -3.10
CA ASN A 136 -7.46 23.14 -2.61
C ASN A 136 -6.96 21.72 -2.31
N PRO A 137 -6.14 21.12 -3.19
CA PRO A 137 -5.67 19.75 -3.00
C PRO A 137 -4.81 19.56 -1.76
N ILE A 138 -4.12 20.58 -1.26
CA ILE A 138 -3.34 20.49 -0.02
C ILE A 138 -4.27 20.39 1.17
N ALA A 139 -5.33 21.20 1.22
CA ALA A 139 -6.36 21.11 2.26
C ALA A 139 -7.07 19.75 2.22
N GLU A 140 -7.40 19.26 1.03
CA GLU A 140 -8.02 17.95 0.83
C GLU A 140 -7.13 16.81 1.37
N HIS A 141 -5.84 16.82 1.06
CA HIS A 141 -4.89 15.82 1.55
C HIS A 141 -4.67 15.88 3.07
N GLN A 142 -4.69 17.07 3.67
CA GLN A 142 -4.42 17.23 5.11
C GLN A 142 -5.67 17.10 5.98
N LEU A 143 -6.83 17.54 5.52
CA LEU A 143 -8.08 17.59 6.28
C LEU A 143 -9.09 16.52 5.85
N GLY A 144 -8.96 15.97 4.66
CA GLY A 144 -9.93 15.03 4.07
C GLY A 144 -9.99 13.66 4.75
N GLY A 145 -9.12 13.40 5.72
CA GLY A 145 -9.06 12.10 6.41
C GLY A 145 -8.41 11.01 5.58
N SER A 146 -8.54 9.77 6.05
CA SER A 146 -8.02 8.60 5.36
C SER A 146 -8.97 7.43 5.45
N MET A 147 -8.95 6.58 4.42
CA MET A 147 -9.68 5.32 4.39
C MET A 147 -8.72 4.18 4.76
N LYS A 148 -9.10 3.39 5.77
CA LYS A 148 -8.39 2.16 6.13
C LYS A 148 -8.99 0.97 5.38
N LYS A 149 -8.16 0.23 4.65
CA LYS A 149 -8.54 -1.01 3.97
C LYS A 149 -7.79 -2.16 4.60
N GLN A 150 -8.49 -3.01 5.34
CA GLN A 150 -7.92 -4.17 6.00
C GLN A 150 -8.34 -5.45 5.27
N ASN A 151 -7.37 -6.33 5.03
CA ASN A 151 -7.62 -7.64 4.45
C ASN A 151 -7.05 -8.72 5.35
N TYR A 152 -7.89 -9.69 5.69
CA TYR A 152 -7.53 -10.90 6.40
C TYR A 152 -7.79 -12.10 5.48
N SER A 153 -6.80 -12.94 5.27
CA SER A 153 -6.96 -14.13 4.44
C SER A 153 -6.35 -15.34 5.16
N VAL A 154 -7.12 -16.40 5.19
CA VAL A 154 -6.70 -17.71 5.69
C VAL A 154 -6.88 -18.69 4.54
N GLY A 155 -5.82 -19.41 4.21
CA GLY A 155 -5.85 -20.47 3.20
C GLY A 155 -5.16 -21.71 3.70
N GLY A 156 -5.63 -22.84 3.23
CA GLY A 156 -5.02 -24.15 3.50
C GLY A 156 -5.00 -24.99 2.24
N LYS A 157 -4.10 -25.96 2.20
CA LYS A 157 -4.11 -27.05 1.24
C LYS A 157 -3.81 -28.34 1.99
N LEU A 158 -4.60 -29.35 1.73
CA LEU A 158 -4.31 -30.73 2.09
C LEU A 158 -4.22 -31.51 0.79
N GLN A 159 -3.09 -32.14 0.55
CA GLN A 159 -2.88 -33.08 -0.51
C GLN A 159 -2.56 -34.45 0.11
N LEU A 160 -3.20 -35.48 -0.39
CA LEU A 160 -2.96 -36.84 0.01
C LEU A 160 -2.61 -37.66 -1.26
N ASP A 161 -1.45 -38.26 -1.25
CA ASP A 161 -0.97 -39.15 -2.30
C ASP A 161 -0.95 -40.58 -1.73
N ILE A 162 -1.63 -41.51 -2.41
CA ILE A 162 -1.75 -42.91 -2.04
C ILE A 162 -1.21 -43.75 -3.18
N THR A 163 -0.17 -44.54 -2.92
CA THR A 163 0.46 -45.44 -3.87
C THR A 163 0.23 -46.90 -3.46
N PRO A 164 -0.97 -47.45 -3.73
CA PRO A 164 -1.35 -48.75 -3.25
C PRO A 164 -0.58 -49.93 -3.88
N ILE A 165 -0.09 -49.71 -5.11
CA ILE A 165 0.77 -50.65 -5.86
C ILE A 165 1.79 -49.86 -6.65
N GLU A 166 2.92 -50.46 -6.98
CA GLU A 166 3.97 -49.88 -7.80
C GLU A 166 3.41 -49.38 -9.15
N GLY A 167 3.74 -48.14 -9.51
CA GLY A 167 3.29 -47.52 -10.77
C GLY A 167 1.91 -46.84 -10.70
N LEU A 168 1.14 -46.97 -9.62
CA LEU A 168 -0.18 -46.32 -9.46
C LEU A 168 -0.19 -45.35 -8.26
N THR A 169 -0.37 -44.07 -8.52
CA THR A 169 -0.56 -43.06 -7.50
C THR A 169 -1.91 -42.38 -7.65
N LEU A 170 -2.68 -42.33 -6.57
CA LEU A 170 -3.94 -41.62 -6.46
C LEU A 170 -3.72 -40.37 -5.62
N THR A 171 -4.03 -39.19 -6.19
CA THR A 171 -3.87 -37.88 -5.51
C THR A 171 -5.23 -37.26 -5.24
N ALA A 172 -5.48 -36.85 -3.99
CA ALA A 172 -6.61 -36.04 -3.58
C ALA A 172 -6.11 -34.70 -3.04
N ILE A 173 -6.74 -33.58 -3.47
CA ILE A 173 -6.36 -32.23 -3.04
C ILE A 173 -7.62 -31.47 -2.60
N VAL A 174 -7.53 -30.83 -1.42
CA VAL A 174 -8.50 -29.87 -0.92
C VAL A 174 -7.77 -28.60 -0.54
N ALA A 175 -8.22 -27.44 -1.07
CA ALA A 175 -7.53 -26.16 -0.88
C ALA A 175 -8.52 -25.03 -0.57
N PRO A 176 -9.10 -24.98 0.65
CA PRO A 176 -9.99 -23.91 1.06
C PRO A 176 -9.23 -22.59 1.23
N LYS A 177 -9.89 -21.49 0.85
CA LYS A 177 -9.43 -20.13 1.12
C LYS A 177 -10.60 -19.27 1.55
N TYR A 178 -10.42 -18.52 2.62
CA TYR A 178 -11.36 -17.53 3.10
C TYR A 178 -10.67 -16.16 3.19
N SER A 179 -11.36 -15.11 2.75
CA SER A 179 -10.85 -13.73 2.84
C SER A 179 -11.95 -12.81 3.36
N PHE A 180 -11.57 -11.94 4.29
CA PHE A 180 -12.44 -10.95 4.89
C PHE A 180 -11.82 -9.57 4.69
N TYR A 181 -12.62 -8.63 4.16
CA TYR A 181 -12.25 -7.25 3.91
C TYR A 181 -13.03 -6.33 4.83
N LYS A 182 -12.34 -5.36 5.42
CA LYS A 182 -12.92 -4.29 6.23
C LYS A 182 -12.38 -2.96 5.71
N GLY A 183 -13.27 -2.03 5.39
CA GLY A 183 -12.99 -0.65 5.00
C GLY A 183 -13.61 0.31 5.98
#